data_742d13dfcabe8c2c4730b53a0c2dc89d
#
_entry.id   742d13dfcabe8c2c4730b53a0c2dc89d
#
_cell.length_a   1.000
_cell.length_b   1.000
_cell.length_c   1.000
_cell.angle_alpha   90.00
_cell.angle_beta   90.00
_cell.angle_gamma   90.00
#
_symmetry.space_group_name_H-M   'P 1'
#
loop_
_entity.id
_entity.type
_entity.pdbx_description
1 polymer ?
#
loop_
_entity_poly.entity_id
_entity_poly.type
_entity_poly.pdbx_seq_one_letter_code
_entity_poly.pdbx_strand_id
1 'polypeptide(L)'
;MSRCSRPAPGDSSRLRALPTASDPARILGDMTIQRMDNVGIVVDDLDAAVAFFTELGMELEGRMPTEGAWAGNVVGLRGMRSEIAMMRVPDAPGRLELAKYHTPTAITPKPEITPANTLGLHRVMFAVDDIEDTLARLRPHGAELVGEVTRYEDSYLLCYLRGPSGIILALAEQLS
;
A
#
# COMPACT_ATOMS: atom_id res chain seq x y z
N MET A 1 -32.91 71.82 -16.48
CA MET A 1 -33.59 70.74 -17.28
C MET A 1 -32.54 69.74 -17.65
N SER A 2 -32.31 68.75 -16.81
CA SER A 2 -31.30 67.69 -17.04
C SER A 2 -32.02 66.35 -17.20
N ARG A 3 -31.85 65.77 -18.37
CA ARG A 3 -32.45 64.48 -18.74
C ARG A 3 -31.63 63.38 -18.08
N CYS A 4 -32.30 62.60 -17.24
CA CYS A 4 -31.78 61.38 -16.66
C CYS A 4 -31.89 60.25 -17.72
N SER A 5 -30.76 59.76 -18.18
CA SER A 5 -30.69 58.59 -19.08
C SER A 5 -30.70 57.30 -18.28
N ARG A 6 -31.66 56.40 -18.53
CA ARG A 6 -31.74 55.06 -17.98
C ARG A 6 -30.63 54.18 -18.58
N PRO A 7 -29.96 53.31 -17.81
CA PRO A 7 -29.12 52.28 -18.37
C PRO A 7 -29.94 51.13 -18.95
N ALA A 8 -29.47 50.59 -20.05
CA ALA A 8 -30.03 49.45 -20.75
C ALA A 8 -29.96 48.13 -19.92
N PRO A 9 -30.88 47.16 -20.12
CA PRO A 9 -30.86 45.90 -19.41
C PRO A 9 -29.66 45.07 -19.85
N GLY A 10 -28.89 44.63 -18.86
CA GLY A 10 -27.73 43.76 -19.05
C GLY A 10 -28.14 42.40 -19.61
N ASP A 11 -27.38 41.98 -20.57
CA ASP A 11 -27.43 40.67 -21.22
C ASP A 11 -27.13 39.54 -20.20
N SER A 12 -28.17 38.80 -19.82
CA SER A 12 -28.15 37.69 -18.89
C SER A 12 -27.80 36.33 -19.55
N SER A 13 -27.16 36.31 -20.72
CA SER A 13 -26.94 35.10 -21.51
C SER A 13 -25.56 34.46 -21.34
N ARG A 14 -24.79 34.75 -20.27
CA ARG A 14 -23.53 34.07 -19.97
C ARG A 14 -23.50 33.39 -18.61
N LEU A 15 -24.54 32.63 -18.27
CA LEU A 15 -24.42 31.58 -17.30
C LEU A 15 -23.71 30.40 -17.99
N ARG A 16 -22.37 30.37 -17.84
CA ARG A 16 -21.58 29.19 -18.18
C ARG A 16 -22.14 28.04 -17.37
N ALA A 17 -22.80 27.09 -18.03
CA ALA A 17 -23.24 25.86 -17.43
C ALA A 17 -22.04 25.19 -16.75
N LEU A 18 -22.17 24.91 -15.47
CA LEU A 18 -21.21 24.08 -14.74
C LEU A 18 -21.18 22.72 -15.43
N PRO A 19 -20.00 22.13 -15.70
CA PRO A 19 -19.90 20.85 -16.34
C PRO A 19 -20.57 19.79 -15.47
N THR A 20 -21.54 19.09 -16.03
CA THR A 20 -22.15 17.91 -15.39
C THR A 20 -21.11 16.83 -15.19
N ALA A 21 -21.06 16.24 -14.00
CA ALA A 21 -20.07 15.28 -13.51
C ALA A 21 -20.15 13.88 -14.17
N SER A 22 -20.52 13.75 -15.44
CA SER A 22 -20.84 12.47 -16.08
C SER A 22 -20.21 12.22 -17.44
N ASP A 23 -19.04 12.82 -17.73
CA ASP A 23 -18.26 12.45 -18.90
C ASP A 23 -17.05 11.60 -18.48
N PRO A 24 -17.08 10.27 -18.64
CA PRO A 24 -15.96 9.38 -18.23
C PRO A 24 -14.66 9.69 -19.00
N ALA A 25 -14.73 10.27 -20.20
CA ALA A 25 -13.55 10.66 -20.98
C ALA A 25 -12.84 11.89 -20.40
N ARG A 26 -13.53 12.72 -19.62
CA ARG A 26 -12.99 13.93 -19.00
C ARG A 26 -12.35 13.65 -17.64
N ILE A 27 -12.78 12.57 -16.97
CA ILE A 27 -12.20 12.13 -15.67
C ILE A 27 -10.78 11.58 -15.86
N LEU A 28 -10.48 10.97 -17.01
CA LEU A 28 -9.16 10.40 -17.33
C LEU A 28 -8.08 11.44 -17.66
N GLY A 29 -8.46 12.66 -18.07
CA GLY A 29 -7.51 13.72 -18.46
C GLY A 29 -6.93 14.55 -17.31
N ASP A 30 -7.59 14.58 -16.14
CA ASP A 30 -7.22 15.41 -14.98
C ASP A 30 -6.69 14.61 -13.78
N MET A 31 -6.48 13.29 -13.92
CA MET A 31 -5.97 12.46 -12.83
C MET A 31 -4.46 12.60 -12.70
N THR A 32 -4.01 13.24 -11.63
CA THR A 32 -2.58 13.40 -11.31
C THR A 32 -1.95 12.07 -10.88
N ILE A 33 -2.72 11.19 -10.19
CA ILE A 33 -2.29 9.85 -9.80
C ILE A 33 -2.80 8.86 -10.84
N GLN A 34 -1.90 8.11 -11.45
CA GLN A 34 -2.25 7.08 -12.44
C GLN A 34 -2.58 5.74 -11.79
N ARG A 35 -1.78 5.33 -10.81
CA ARG A 35 -1.94 4.07 -10.07
C ARG A 35 -1.10 4.08 -8.80
N MET A 36 -1.39 3.20 -7.88
CA MET A 36 -0.49 2.82 -6.80
C MET A 36 0.43 1.71 -7.31
N ASP A 37 1.75 1.94 -7.32
CA ASP A 37 2.71 0.99 -7.89
C ASP A 37 3.08 -0.11 -6.90
N ASN A 38 3.50 0.25 -5.69
CA ASN A 38 3.90 -0.70 -4.67
C ASN A 38 3.71 -0.13 -3.25
N VAL A 39 3.86 -1.01 -2.27
CA VAL A 39 4.09 -0.67 -0.86
C VAL A 39 5.50 -1.11 -0.50
N GLY A 40 6.34 -0.18 -0.04
CA GLY A 40 7.70 -0.47 0.42
C GLY A 40 7.71 -0.95 1.87
N ILE A 41 8.44 -2.04 2.12
CA ILE A 41 8.63 -2.64 3.44
C ILE A 41 10.11 -2.83 3.66
N VAL A 42 10.65 -2.22 4.70
CA VAL A 42 12.05 -2.45 5.11
C VAL A 42 12.10 -3.69 6.00
N VAL A 43 12.98 -4.63 5.63
CA VAL A 43 13.15 -5.90 6.35
C VAL A 43 14.62 -6.11 6.73
N ASP A 44 14.86 -6.84 7.78
CA ASP A 44 16.20 -7.20 8.26
C ASP A 44 16.74 -8.48 7.59
N ASP A 45 15.86 -9.41 7.22
CA ASP A 45 16.16 -10.61 6.45
C ASP A 45 15.32 -10.69 5.17
N LEU A 46 15.97 -10.39 4.03
CA LEU A 46 15.29 -10.35 2.73
C LEU A 46 14.87 -11.75 2.27
N ASP A 47 15.68 -12.78 2.55
CA ASP A 47 15.37 -14.15 2.13
C ASP A 47 14.18 -14.71 2.92
N ALA A 48 14.16 -14.50 4.23
CA ALA A 48 13.04 -14.87 5.06
C ALA A 48 11.75 -14.14 4.68
N ALA A 49 11.85 -12.85 4.36
CA ALA A 49 10.71 -12.06 3.92
C ALA A 49 10.17 -12.55 2.56
N VAL A 50 11.04 -12.82 1.58
CA VAL A 50 10.63 -13.38 0.29
C VAL A 50 9.96 -14.73 0.47
N ALA A 51 10.53 -15.63 1.29
CA ALA A 51 9.93 -16.93 1.57
C ALA A 51 8.54 -16.81 2.20
N PHE A 52 8.38 -15.89 3.15
CA PHE A 52 7.09 -15.63 3.80
C PHE A 52 6.02 -15.16 2.79
N PHE A 53 6.33 -14.16 1.97
CA PHE A 53 5.36 -13.63 1.00
C PHE A 53 5.11 -14.60 -0.15
N THR A 54 6.08 -15.46 -0.50
CA THR A 54 5.87 -16.55 -1.46
C THR A 54 4.90 -17.58 -0.89
N GLU A 55 5.04 -17.95 0.38
CA GLU A 55 4.12 -18.87 1.03
C GLU A 55 2.71 -18.28 1.19
N LEU A 56 2.60 -16.96 1.36
CA LEU A 56 1.32 -16.24 1.33
C LEU A 56 0.64 -16.30 -0.06
N GLY A 57 1.39 -16.59 -1.12
CA GLY A 57 0.89 -16.71 -2.50
C GLY A 57 1.37 -15.61 -3.44
N MET A 58 2.31 -14.77 -3.03
CA MET A 58 2.92 -13.79 -3.93
C MET A 58 4.04 -14.42 -4.75
N GLU A 59 4.34 -13.82 -5.89
CA GLU A 59 5.43 -14.23 -6.77
C GLU A 59 6.57 -13.22 -6.75
N LEU A 60 7.80 -13.74 -6.69
CA LEU A 60 9.01 -12.90 -6.83
C LEU A 60 9.18 -12.49 -8.30
N GLU A 61 9.05 -11.19 -8.61
CA GLU A 61 9.34 -10.64 -9.94
C GLU A 61 10.85 -10.53 -10.20
N GLY A 62 11.63 -10.18 -9.18
CA GLY A 62 13.07 -10.05 -9.31
C GLY A 62 13.71 -9.42 -8.06
N ARG A 63 15.04 -9.49 -8.05
CA ARG A 63 15.89 -8.85 -7.02
C ARG A 63 16.93 -7.96 -7.69
N MET A 64 17.29 -6.87 -7.04
CA MET A 64 18.35 -6.00 -7.51
C MET A 64 19.06 -5.27 -6.38
N PRO A 65 20.37 -5.07 -6.48
CA PRO A 65 21.06 -4.14 -5.62
C PRO A 65 20.66 -2.71 -5.97
N THR A 66 20.54 -1.86 -4.97
CA THR A 66 20.21 -0.45 -5.14
C THR A 66 21.26 0.38 -4.42
N GLU A 67 22.08 1.09 -5.18
CA GLU A 67 23.19 1.89 -4.66
C GLU A 67 23.52 3.07 -5.60
N GLY A 68 24.47 3.89 -5.19
CA GLY A 68 24.93 5.04 -5.96
C GLY A 68 24.29 6.36 -5.56
N ALA A 69 24.77 7.43 -6.16
CA ALA A 69 24.36 8.79 -5.79
C ALA A 69 22.86 9.04 -6.00
N TRP A 70 22.29 8.50 -7.09
CA TRP A 70 20.87 8.64 -7.40
C TRP A 70 19.99 8.02 -6.32
N ALA A 71 20.32 6.81 -5.87
CA ALA A 71 19.56 6.09 -4.85
C ALA A 71 19.61 6.83 -3.51
N GLY A 72 20.81 7.27 -3.10
CA GLY A 72 20.98 8.08 -1.90
C GLY A 72 20.23 9.41 -1.95
N ASN A 73 20.15 10.05 -3.12
CA ASN A 73 19.40 11.30 -3.29
C ASN A 73 17.88 11.07 -3.17
N VAL A 74 17.35 9.95 -3.72
CA VAL A 74 15.91 9.62 -3.64
C VAL A 74 15.48 9.40 -2.21
N VAL A 75 16.23 8.62 -1.43
CA VAL A 75 15.84 8.26 -0.05
C VAL A 75 16.39 9.20 1.02
N GLY A 76 17.22 10.18 0.65
CA GLY A 76 17.85 11.12 1.60
C GLY A 76 18.97 10.50 2.45
N LEU A 77 19.52 9.36 2.06
CA LEU A 77 20.59 8.65 2.78
C LEU A 77 21.85 8.58 1.93
N ARG A 78 22.80 9.47 2.20
CA ARG A 78 24.05 9.54 1.43
C ARG A 78 24.86 8.26 1.56
N GLY A 79 25.31 7.71 0.39
CA GLY A 79 26.10 6.49 0.34
C GLY A 79 25.34 5.22 0.70
N MET A 80 24.00 5.26 0.58
CA MET A 80 23.17 4.11 0.86
C MET A 80 23.50 2.94 -0.08
N ARG A 81 23.38 1.73 0.47
CA ARG A 81 23.35 0.46 -0.27
C ARG A 81 22.24 -0.39 0.30
N SER A 82 21.41 -0.91 -0.56
CA SER A 82 20.35 -1.86 -0.21
C SER A 82 20.21 -2.93 -1.28
N GLU A 83 19.50 -3.96 -0.97
CA GLU A 83 18.97 -4.93 -1.91
C GLU A 83 17.46 -4.90 -1.82
N ILE A 84 16.78 -4.92 -2.98
CA ILE A 84 15.33 -4.97 -3.05
C ILE A 84 14.87 -6.25 -3.72
N ALA A 85 13.70 -6.73 -3.30
CA ALA A 85 12.95 -7.80 -3.94
C ALA A 85 11.53 -7.30 -4.26
N MET A 86 11.15 -7.38 -5.52
CA MET A 86 9.79 -7.04 -5.95
C MET A 86 8.93 -8.28 -5.90
N MET A 87 7.86 -8.22 -5.11
CA MET A 87 6.83 -9.26 -5.02
C MET A 87 5.55 -8.77 -5.69
N ARG A 88 4.89 -9.62 -6.47
CA ARG A 88 3.59 -9.31 -7.10
C ARG A 88 2.49 -10.26 -6.66
N VAL A 89 1.27 -9.78 -6.65
CA VAL A 89 0.08 -10.63 -6.56
C VAL A 89 -0.14 -11.27 -7.94
N PRO A 90 -0.28 -12.62 -8.05
CA PRO A 90 -0.59 -13.26 -9.32
C PRO A 90 -1.91 -12.73 -9.91
N ASP A 91 -1.93 -12.49 -11.21
CA ASP A 91 -3.10 -12.09 -12.00
C ASP A 91 -3.92 -10.90 -11.47
N ALA A 92 -3.35 -10.12 -10.54
CA ALA A 92 -3.99 -8.96 -9.95
C ALA A 92 -3.02 -7.78 -9.77
N PRO A 93 -3.51 -6.53 -9.73
CA PRO A 93 -2.68 -5.40 -9.35
C PRO A 93 -2.33 -5.50 -7.86
N GLY A 94 -1.06 -5.29 -7.55
CA GLY A 94 -0.56 -5.26 -6.18
C GLY A 94 0.88 -5.74 -6.11
N ARG A 95 1.74 -4.88 -5.59
CA ARG A 95 3.17 -5.17 -5.42
C ARG A 95 3.63 -4.76 -4.05
N LEU A 96 4.60 -5.52 -3.55
CA LEU A 96 5.43 -5.12 -2.42
C LEU A 96 6.87 -4.97 -2.90
N GLU A 97 7.54 -3.93 -2.43
CA GLU A 97 8.99 -3.76 -2.51
C GLU A 97 9.58 -4.09 -1.16
N LEU A 98 10.24 -5.24 -1.05
CA LEU A 98 10.96 -5.63 0.16
C LEU A 98 12.37 -5.08 0.06
N ALA A 99 12.81 -4.28 1.02
CA ALA A 99 14.11 -3.62 1.00
C ALA A 99 14.94 -3.97 2.24
N LYS A 100 16.14 -4.53 2.02
CA LYS A 100 17.15 -4.74 3.05
C LYS A 100 18.26 -3.70 2.91
N TYR A 101 18.42 -2.86 3.92
CA TYR A 101 19.49 -1.86 3.97
C TYR A 101 20.77 -2.46 4.51
N HIS A 102 21.86 -2.32 3.73
CA HIS A 102 23.21 -2.71 4.14
C HIS A 102 23.99 -1.52 4.71
N THR A 103 23.76 -0.31 4.16
CA THR A 103 24.41 0.93 4.59
C THR A 103 23.45 2.13 4.35
N PRO A 104 23.13 2.93 5.37
CA PRO A 104 23.21 2.56 6.78
C PRO A 104 22.33 1.35 7.08
N THR A 105 22.58 0.62 8.14
CA THR A 105 21.69 -0.47 8.58
C THR A 105 20.31 0.07 8.94
N ALA A 106 19.28 -0.75 8.72
CA ALA A 106 17.91 -0.41 9.09
C ALA A 106 17.80 -0.07 10.59
N ILE A 107 16.90 0.86 10.91
CA ILE A 107 16.64 1.28 12.29
C ILE A 107 15.49 0.46 12.83
N THR A 108 15.75 -0.28 13.91
CA THR A 108 14.68 -0.99 14.63
C THR A 108 13.81 0.01 15.38
N PRO A 109 12.48 0.01 15.18
CA PRO A 109 11.58 0.92 15.87
C PRO A 109 11.56 0.63 17.39
N LYS A 110 11.20 1.64 18.17
CA LYS A 110 10.98 1.45 19.62
C LYS A 110 9.56 1.88 19.97
N PRO A 111 8.73 1.00 20.57
CA PRO A 111 9.04 -0.40 20.89
C PRO A 111 9.22 -1.24 19.61
N GLU A 112 10.02 -2.29 19.69
CA GLU A 112 10.30 -3.19 18.56
C GLU A 112 9.00 -3.82 18.01
N ILE A 113 8.11 -4.21 18.90
CA ILE A 113 6.77 -4.67 18.58
C ILE A 113 5.78 -3.52 18.75
N THR A 114 5.37 -2.91 17.65
CA THR A 114 4.42 -1.81 17.67
C THR A 114 2.97 -2.31 17.74
N PRO A 115 2.12 -1.74 18.61
CA PRO A 115 0.69 -2.05 18.65
C PRO A 115 -0.03 -1.71 17.34
N ALA A 116 -1.18 -2.37 17.09
CA ALA A 116 -1.96 -2.19 15.86
C ALA A 116 -2.59 -0.78 15.70
N ASN A 117 -2.56 0.04 16.71
CA ASN A 117 -3.03 1.43 16.69
C ASN A 117 -1.90 2.48 16.61
N THR A 118 -0.70 2.05 16.22
CA THR A 118 0.42 2.98 15.99
C THR A 118 0.15 3.84 14.76
N LEU A 119 0.44 5.14 14.84
CA LEU A 119 0.25 6.06 13.72
C LEU A 119 1.15 5.70 12.53
N GLY A 120 0.64 5.89 11.31
CA GLY A 120 1.33 5.67 10.05
C GLY A 120 0.78 4.48 9.26
N LEU A 121 1.48 4.10 8.19
CA LEU A 121 1.17 2.88 7.45
C LEU A 121 1.46 1.67 8.34
N HIS A 122 0.41 0.93 8.70
CA HIS A 122 0.55 -0.05 9.76
C HIS A 122 0.28 -1.47 9.32
N ARG A 123 -0.52 -1.68 8.28
CA ARG A 123 -0.82 -3.02 7.76
C ARG A 123 -1.09 -3.01 6.27
N VAL A 124 -0.86 -4.17 5.67
CA VAL A 124 -1.33 -4.53 4.32
C VAL A 124 -2.36 -5.64 4.47
N MET A 125 -3.49 -5.55 3.77
CA MET A 125 -4.54 -6.57 3.81
C MET A 125 -4.54 -7.39 2.52
N PHE A 126 -4.68 -8.70 2.66
CA PHE A 126 -4.85 -9.65 1.58
C PHE A 126 -6.18 -10.38 1.73
N ALA A 127 -6.88 -10.54 0.61
CA ALA A 127 -7.97 -11.50 0.53
C ALA A 127 -7.37 -12.90 0.30
N VAL A 128 -7.87 -13.90 1.01
CA VAL A 128 -7.43 -15.30 0.91
C VAL A 128 -8.65 -16.20 0.83
N ASP A 129 -8.47 -17.38 0.27
CA ASP A 129 -9.55 -18.35 0.13
C ASP A 129 -9.86 -19.08 1.43
N ASP A 130 -8.84 -19.29 2.29
CA ASP A 130 -8.95 -20.00 3.57
C ASP A 130 -7.91 -19.42 4.55
N ILE A 131 -8.39 -18.81 5.63
CA ILE A 131 -7.53 -18.18 6.66
C ILE A 131 -6.77 -19.25 7.47
N GLU A 132 -7.42 -20.34 7.85
CA GLU A 132 -6.79 -21.36 8.69
C GLU A 132 -5.67 -22.11 7.95
N ASP A 133 -5.90 -22.48 6.67
CA ASP A 133 -4.85 -23.04 5.83
C ASP A 133 -3.70 -22.06 5.61
N THR A 134 -4.02 -20.80 5.31
CA THR A 134 -3.01 -19.75 5.12
C THR A 134 -2.18 -19.55 6.39
N LEU A 135 -2.80 -19.49 7.56
CA LEU A 135 -2.09 -19.39 8.84
C LEU A 135 -1.22 -20.62 9.10
N ALA A 136 -1.72 -21.82 8.80
CA ALA A 136 -0.95 -23.06 8.99
C ALA A 136 0.33 -23.05 8.15
N ARG A 137 0.28 -22.57 6.91
CA ARG A 137 1.44 -22.45 6.00
C ARG A 137 2.39 -21.34 6.44
N LEU A 138 1.90 -20.22 6.95
CA LEU A 138 2.72 -19.08 7.34
C LEU A 138 3.40 -19.23 8.71
N ARG A 139 2.86 -20.06 9.62
CA ARG A 139 3.46 -20.29 10.96
C ARG A 139 4.92 -20.73 10.91
N PRO A 140 5.35 -21.69 10.06
CA PRO A 140 6.77 -22.06 9.94
C PRO A 140 7.67 -20.90 9.48
N HIS A 141 7.09 -19.87 8.85
CA HIS A 141 7.77 -18.66 8.41
C HIS A 141 7.69 -17.51 9.41
N GLY A 142 7.31 -17.80 10.65
CA GLY A 142 7.33 -16.85 11.76
C GLY A 142 6.06 -16.01 11.89
N ALA A 143 4.94 -16.42 11.26
CA ALA A 143 3.67 -15.74 11.46
C ALA A 143 3.10 -15.94 12.87
N GLU A 144 2.71 -14.84 13.52
CA GLU A 144 2.07 -14.85 14.83
C GLU A 144 0.79 -14.01 14.80
N LEU A 145 -0.32 -14.55 15.30
CA LEU A 145 -1.56 -13.78 15.42
C LEU A 145 -1.38 -12.61 16.39
N VAL A 146 -1.89 -11.43 16.03
CA VAL A 146 -1.94 -10.26 16.91
C VAL A 146 -3.11 -10.35 17.88
N GLY A 147 -4.22 -10.90 17.42
CA GLY A 147 -5.44 -11.19 18.18
C GLY A 147 -5.95 -12.57 17.82
N GLU A 148 -7.22 -12.67 17.51
CA GLU A 148 -7.91 -13.92 17.16
C GLU A 148 -8.45 -13.85 15.73
N VAL A 149 -8.66 -15.02 15.09
CA VAL A 149 -9.49 -15.11 13.89
C VAL A 149 -10.92 -14.84 14.31
N THR A 150 -11.52 -13.82 13.75
CA THR A 150 -12.83 -13.33 14.16
C THR A 150 -13.80 -13.31 12.98
N ARG A 151 -15.01 -13.79 13.21
CA ARG A 151 -16.10 -13.69 12.24
C ARG A 151 -16.71 -12.29 12.29
N TYR A 152 -16.76 -11.66 11.13
CA TYR A 152 -17.48 -10.40 10.95
C TYR A 152 -18.80 -10.66 10.24
N GLU A 153 -19.90 -10.56 10.98
CA GLU A 153 -21.24 -10.94 10.53
C GLU A 153 -21.24 -12.35 9.92
N ASP A 154 -22.04 -12.58 8.88
CA ASP A 154 -22.00 -13.82 8.11
C ASP A 154 -21.18 -13.70 6.81
N SER A 155 -20.35 -12.66 6.70
CA SER A 155 -19.72 -12.29 5.44
C SER A 155 -18.22 -12.59 5.38
N TYR A 156 -17.51 -12.45 6.51
CA TYR A 156 -16.04 -12.58 6.50
C TYR A 156 -15.49 -13.25 7.75
N LEU A 157 -14.39 -13.98 7.59
CA LEU A 157 -13.39 -14.21 8.64
C LEU A 157 -12.27 -13.20 8.48
N LEU A 158 -11.78 -12.67 9.59
CA LEU A 158 -10.73 -11.65 9.62
C LEU A 158 -9.70 -11.96 10.69
N CYS A 159 -8.43 -11.73 10.40
CA CYS A 159 -7.39 -11.73 11.42
C CYS A 159 -6.29 -10.74 11.09
N TYR A 160 -5.50 -10.39 12.13
CA TYR A 160 -4.22 -9.72 11.97
C TYR A 160 -3.12 -10.67 12.44
N LEU A 161 -2.03 -10.68 11.69
CA LEU A 161 -0.83 -11.44 12.03
C LEU A 161 0.42 -10.57 11.86
N ARG A 162 1.48 -10.94 12.58
CA ARG A 162 2.81 -10.38 12.36
C ARG A 162 3.56 -11.27 11.39
N GLY A 163 4.22 -10.64 10.44
CA GLY A 163 5.16 -11.24 9.52
C GLY A 163 6.60 -10.79 9.80
N PRO A 164 7.50 -10.99 8.82
CA PRO A 164 8.90 -10.63 8.93
C PRO A 164 9.11 -9.18 9.37
N SER A 165 10.11 -8.96 10.22
CA SER A 165 10.46 -7.62 10.75
C SER A 165 9.29 -6.90 11.44
N GLY A 166 8.32 -7.65 11.96
CA GLY A 166 7.20 -7.13 12.75
C GLY A 166 6.08 -6.45 11.96
N ILE A 167 6.09 -6.54 10.63
CA ILE A 167 4.97 -6.00 9.82
C ILE A 167 3.65 -6.65 10.23
N ILE A 168 2.59 -5.85 10.29
CA ILE A 168 1.24 -6.37 10.48
C ILE A 168 0.60 -6.60 9.11
N LEU A 169 0.12 -7.83 8.91
CA LEU A 169 -0.73 -8.20 7.79
C LEU A 169 -2.15 -8.44 8.31
N ALA A 170 -3.14 -8.10 7.49
CA ALA A 170 -4.52 -8.50 7.70
C ALA A 170 -4.89 -9.55 6.64
N LEU A 171 -5.60 -10.58 7.05
CA LEU A 171 -6.21 -11.54 6.14
C LEU A 171 -7.72 -11.41 6.21
N ALA A 172 -8.37 -11.55 5.05
CA ALA A 172 -9.81 -11.55 4.91
C ALA A 172 -10.21 -12.74 4.03
N GLU A 173 -11.06 -13.62 4.57
CA GLU A 173 -11.71 -14.70 3.84
C GLU A 173 -13.18 -14.34 3.70
N GLN A 174 -13.71 -14.36 2.49
CA GLN A 174 -15.12 -14.14 2.23
C GLN A 174 -15.87 -15.44 2.43
N LEU A 175 -16.86 -15.41 3.33
CA LEU A 175 -17.76 -16.55 3.56
C LEU A 175 -18.83 -16.59 2.45
N SER A 176 -19.13 -17.77 1.96
CA SER A 176 -20.18 -18.03 0.95
C SER A 176 -21.57 -18.17 1.57
#